data_ed9788c9a83eb3cb9d53cad599cd1693
#
_entry.id   ed9788c9a83eb3cb9d53cad599cd1693
#
_cell.length_a   1.000
_cell.length_b   1.000
_cell.length_c   1.000
_cell.angle_alpha   90.00
_cell.angle_beta   90.00
_cell.angle_gamma   90.00
#
_symmetry.space_group_name_H-M   'P 1'
#
loop_
_entity.id
_entity.type
_entity.pdbx_description
1 polymer ?
#
loop_
_entity_poly.entity_id
_entity_poly.type
_entity_poly.pdbx_seq_one_letter_code
_entity_poly.pdbx_strand_id
1 'polypeptide(L)'
;SDRIVRWDGERLQIAARSTAENVDPAYLADFRTISWTAPDGSQVFGLYAPPSNPRWQSPGLPPAFVQFHGGPTSASWARFSAEASYFTSRGYAWLEVNYRGSSGYGRAYRNALRERWGEIDVEDALGAAQALAQQGLADPTRLVIRGGSAGGYTVLNTLVRHPGVFKAGV
;
A
#
# COMPACT_ATOMS: atom_id res chain seq x y z
N SER A 1 15.72 -5.34 3.74
CA SER A 1 15.90 -6.54 2.90
C SER A 1 15.70 -7.79 3.74
N ASP A 2 15.22 -8.86 3.10
CA ASP A 2 15.05 -10.16 3.74
C ASP A 2 16.42 -10.71 4.17
N ARG A 3 16.44 -11.45 5.30
CA ARG A 3 17.66 -11.96 5.89
C ARG A 3 17.46 -13.40 6.33
N ILE A 4 18.49 -14.20 6.20
CA ILE A 4 18.60 -15.46 6.90
C ILE A 4 19.31 -15.17 8.21
N VAL A 5 18.70 -15.51 9.32
CA VAL A 5 19.28 -15.33 10.64
C VAL A 5 19.49 -16.68 11.32
N ARG A 6 20.56 -16.79 12.08
CA ARG A 6 20.87 -17.92 12.94
C ARG A 6 20.75 -17.48 14.38
N TRP A 7 20.00 -18.23 15.17
CA TRP A 7 19.96 -18.11 16.62
C TRP A 7 20.98 -19.10 17.23
N ASP A 8 21.90 -18.63 18.02
CA ASP A 8 22.94 -19.47 18.66
C ASP A 8 22.65 -19.85 20.12
N GLY A 9 21.46 -19.47 20.63
CA GLY A 9 21.04 -19.66 22.01
C GLY A 9 21.08 -18.35 22.84
N GLU A 10 21.83 -17.34 22.39
CA GLU A 10 22.00 -16.07 23.11
C GLU A 10 21.68 -14.86 22.22
N ARG A 11 22.02 -14.90 20.93
CA ARG A 11 21.87 -13.78 20.00
C ARG A 11 21.54 -14.22 18.58
N LEU A 12 20.90 -13.29 17.86
CA LEU A 12 20.66 -13.43 16.42
C LEU A 12 21.89 -12.97 15.63
N GLN A 13 22.36 -13.83 14.73
CA GLN A 13 23.43 -13.54 13.79
C GLN A 13 22.86 -13.54 12.37
N ILE A 14 23.24 -12.55 11.55
CA ILE A 14 22.84 -12.49 10.14
C ILE A 14 23.78 -13.43 9.37
N ALA A 15 23.22 -14.53 8.86
CA ALA A 15 23.95 -15.49 8.04
C ALA A 15 24.01 -15.07 6.58
N ALA A 16 22.91 -14.48 6.04
CA ALA A 16 22.85 -13.98 4.67
C ALA A 16 21.84 -12.84 4.55
N ARG A 17 22.00 -12.01 3.54
CA ARG A 17 21.09 -10.95 3.11
C ARG A 17 20.63 -11.17 1.68
N SER A 18 19.40 -10.80 1.35
CA SER A 18 18.86 -10.92 -0.01
C SER A 18 19.46 -9.90 -0.99
N THR A 19 20.09 -8.84 -0.47
CA THR A 19 20.78 -7.82 -1.29
C THR A 19 22.01 -7.32 -0.57
N ALA A 20 23.06 -7.02 -1.33
CA ALA A 20 24.27 -6.38 -0.86
C ALA A 20 24.16 -4.84 -0.79
N GLU A 21 23.09 -4.27 -1.35
CA GLU A 21 22.91 -2.82 -1.39
C GLU A 21 22.69 -2.26 0.01
N ASN A 22 23.41 -1.19 0.29
CA ASN A 22 23.27 -0.40 1.51
C ASN A 22 22.61 0.93 1.15
N VAL A 23 21.28 0.95 1.18
CA VAL A 23 20.50 2.19 0.99
C VAL A 23 20.48 2.94 2.30
N ASP A 24 20.81 4.23 2.27
CA ASP A 24 20.70 5.11 3.43
C ASP A 24 19.25 5.06 3.96
N PRO A 25 19.04 4.74 5.25
CA PRO A 25 17.72 4.67 5.87
C PRO A 25 16.84 5.91 5.64
N ALA A 26 17.43 7.08 5.47
CA ALA A 26 16.71 8.33 5.21
C ALA A 26 15.93 8.34 3.89
N TYR A 27 16.25 7.43 2.95
CA TYR A 27 15.52 7.26 1.69
C TYR A 27 14.55 6.07 1.68
N LEU A 28 14.47 5.33 2.79
CA LEU A 28 13.57 4.19 2.87
C LEU A 28 12.13 4.64 3.12
N ALA A 29 11.19 3.94 2.51
CA ALA A 29 9.77 4.12 2.81
C ALA A 29 9.50 3.69 4.26
N ASP A 30 8.99 4.63 5.06
CA ASP A 30 8.60 4.40 6.45
C ASP A 30 7.08 4.21 6.51
N PHE A 31 6.65 2.96 6.64
CA PHE A 31 5.25 2.58 6.63
C PHE A 31 4.58 2.76 7.99
N ARG A 32 3.45 3.46 8.00
CA ARG A 32 2.53 3.55 9.14
C ARG A 32 1.15 3.04 8.76
N THR A 33 0.45 2.45 9.71
CA THR A 33 -0.92 2.02 9.49
C THR A 33 -1.86 3.22 9.43
N ILE A 34 -2.73 3.24 8.42
CA ILE A 34 -3.90 4.12 8.35
C ILE A 34 -5.16 3.29 8.20
N SER A 35 -6.31 3.86 8.49
CA SER A 35 -7.60 3.21 8.28
C SER A 35 -8.66 4.21 7.85
N TRP A 36 -9.73 3.68 7.27
CA TRP A 36 -10.94 4.42 6.91
C TRP A 36 -12.16 3.53 7.03
N THR A 37 -13.33 4.14 7.06
CA THR A 37 -14.60 3.42 7.17
C THR A 37 -15.19 3.20 5.79
N ALA A 38 -15.51 1.96 5.47
CA ALA A 38 -16.23 1.58 4.24
C ALA A 38 -17.73 1.96 4.34
N PRO A 39 -18.47 1.97 3.21
CA PRO A 39 -19.90 2.33 3.21
C PRO A 39 -20.78 1.47 4.13
N ASP A 40 -20.38 0.21 4.37
CA ASP A 40 -21.07 -0.73 5.26
C ASP A 40 -20.72 -0.55 6.75
N GLY A 41 -19.90 0.44 7.08
CA GLY A 41 -19.42 0.72 8.44
C GLY A 41 -18.19 -0.11 8.86
N SER A 42 -17.71 -1.04 8.05
CA SER A 42 -16.50 -1.80 8.36
C SER A 42 -15.23 -0.96 8.22
N GLN A 43 -14.20 -1.30 9.01
CA GLN A 43 -12.90 -0.64 8.89
C GLN A 43 -12.10 -1.28 7.76
N VAL A 44 -11.45 -0.45 6.94
CA VAL A 44 -10.46 -0.86 5.95
C VAL A 44 -9.09 -0.33 6.37
N PHE A 45 -8.05 -1.08 6.08
CA PHE A 45 -6.69 -0.79 6.55
C PHE A 45 -5.71 -0.64 5.39
N GLY A 46 -4.70 0.18 5.62
CA GLY A 46 -3.60 0.33 4.68
C GLY A 46 -2.29 0.70 5.38
N LEU A 47 -1.21 0.52 4.66
CA LEU A 47 0.13 0.91 5.06
C LEU A 47 0.55 2.11 4.21
N TYR A 48 0.67 3.26 4.84
CA TYR A 48 1.01 4.51 4.18
C TYR A 48 2.46 4.88 4.47
N ALA A 49 3.19 5.25 3.42
CA ALA A 49 4.52 5.85 3.52
C ALA A 49 4.50 7.25 2.88
N PRO A 50 4.87 8.30 3.64
CA PRO A 50 5.03 9.65 3.09
C PRO A 50 6.25 9.74 2.17
N PRO A 51 6.39 10.83 1.38
CA PRO A 51 7.64 11.14 0.72
C PRO A 51 8.80 11.21 1.73
N SER A 52 9.93 10.62 1.36
CA SER A 52 11.11 10.52 2.22
C SER A 52 12.37 10.84 1.42
N ASN A 53 12.86 12.09 1.54
CA ASN A 53 14.14 12.50 0.96
C ASN A 53 14.82 13.54 1.85
N PRO A 54 16.05 13.29 2.33
CA PRO A 54 16.75 14.21 3.24
C PRO A 54 17.24 15.48 2.58
N ARG A 55 17.26 15.56 1.23
CA ARG A 55 17.85 16.69 0.49
C ARG A 55 16.82 17.69 0.00
N TRP A 56 15.55 17.32 -0.12
CA TRP A 56 14.50 18.21 -0.60
C TRP A 56 13.12 17.78 -0.11
N GLN A 57 12.23 18.74 -0.05
CA GLN A 57 10.81 18.55 0.22
C GLN A 57 10.00 19.32 -0.80
N SER A 58 8.91 18.72 -1.28
CA SER A 58 7.98 19.41 -2.16
C SER A 58 6.96 20.20 -1.34
N PRO A 59 6.62 21.42 -1.71
CA PRO A 59 5.51 22.13 -1.09
C PRO A 59 4.17 21.47 -1.47
N GLY A 60 3.22 21.48 -0.52
CA GLY A 60 1.87 20.95 -0.72
C GLY A 60 1.77 19.43 -0.58
N LEU A 61 0.58 18.91 -0.91
CA LEU A 61 0.29 17.49 -0.82
C LEU A 61 0.98 16.71 -1.95
N PRO A 62 1.57 15.54 -1.67
CA PRO A 62 2.26 14.75 -2.67
C PRO A 62 1.28 14.05 -3.63
N PRO A 63 1.70 13.71 -4.86
CA PRO A 63 1.06 12.66 -5.63
C PRO A 63 1.21 11.32 -4.90
N ALA A 64 0.31 10.36 -5.16
CA ALA A 64 0.40 9.07 -4.48
C ALA A 64 0.15 7.88 -5.39
N PHE A 65 0.87 6.79 -5.12
CA PHE A 65 0.54 5.46 -5.58
C PHE A 65 -0.36 4.76 -4.57
N VAL A 66 -1.42 4.14 -5.06
CA VAL A 66 -2.35 3.29 -4.30
C VAL A 66 -2.22 1.87 -4.83
N GLN A 67 -1.57 1.02 -4.05
CA GLN A 67 -1.18 -0.34 -4.43
C GLN A 67 -2.16 -1.37 -3.88
N PHE A 68 -2.62 -2.28 -4.76
CA PHE A 68 -3.45 -3.44 -4.43
C PHE A 68 -2.65 -4.73 -4.59
N HIS A 69 -2.55 -5.52 -3.53
CA HIS A 69 -1.86 -6.81 -3.57
C HIS A 69 -2.65 -7.86 -4.35
N GLY A 70 -1.95 -8.87 -4.84
CA GLY A 70 -2.54 -10.05 -5.46
C GLY A 70 -3.06 -11.06 -4.42
N GLY A 71 -3.59 -12.16 -4.90
CA GLY A 71 -4.08 -13.25 -4.06
C GLY A 71 -5.48 -13.72 -4.47
N PRO A 72 -6.60 -13.07 -4.13
CA PRO A 72 -6.81 -11.89 -3.29
C PRO A 72 -6.59 -12.11 -1.79
N THR A 73 -6.62 -13.37 -1.32
CA THR A 73 -6.42 -13.73 0.08
C THR A 73 -4.93 -13.70 0.44
N SER A 74 -4.40 -12.49 0.55
CA SER A 74 -3.02 -12.16 0.93
C SER A 74 -3.06 -10.94 1.84
N ALA A 75 -1.93 -10.32 2.10
CA ALA A 75 -1.82 -9.01 2.75
C ALA A 75 -0.50 -8.34 2.38
N SER A 76 -0.52 -7.01 2.39
CA SER A 76 0.69 -6.19 2.42
C SER A 76 1.19 -6.05 3.86
N TRP A 77 2.50 -6.09 4.03
CA TRP A 77 3.17 -5.99 5.33
C TRP A 77 4.16 -4.84 5.31
N ALA A 78 4.33 -4.19 6.45
CA ALA A 78 5.37 -3.18 6.63
C ALA A 78 6.75 -3.83 6.55
N ARG A 79 7.33 -3.84 5.34
CA ARG A 79 8.64 -4.43 5.04
C ARG A 79 9.40 -3.53 4.08
N PHE A 80 10.69 -3.78 3.94
CA PHE A 80 11.49 -3.12 2.92
C PHE A 80 10.88 -3.35 1.53
N SER A 81 10.60 -2.27 0.82
CA SER A 81 10.19 -2.25 -0.57
C SER A 81 11.09 -1.29 -1.33
N ALA A 82 11.91 -1.83 -2.21
CA ALA A 82 12.78 -1.02 -3.07
C ALA A 82 11.95 -0.08 -3.96
N GLU A 83 10.81 -0.56 -4.44
CA GLU A 83 9.92 0.20 -5.30
C GLU A 83 9.25 1.35 -4.55
N ALA A 84 8.63 1.08 -3.39
CA ALA A 84 8.05 2.13 -2.56
C ALA A 84 9.12 3.17 -2.19
N SER A 85 10.32 2.73 -1.78
CA SER A 85 11.44 3.63 -1.45
C SER A 85 11.91 4.44 -2.66
N TYR A 86 11.89 3.87 -3.87
CA TYR A 86 12.21 4.59 -5.10
C TYR A 86 11.24 5.76 -5.34
N PHE A 87 9.93 5.52 -5.20
CA PHE A 87 8.93 6.56 -5.43
C PHE A 87 8.85 7.55 -4.27
N THR A 88 8.92 7.09 -3.01
CA THR A 88 8.86 8.01 -1.86
C THR A 88 10.06 8.93 -1.81
N SER A 89 11.25 8.45 -2.18
CA SER A 89 12.43 9.32 -2.29
C SER A 89 12.37 10.35 -3.43
N ARG A 90 11.36 10.26 -4.31
CA ARG A 90 11.10 11.18 -5.43
C ARG A 90 9.86 12.04 -5.26
N GLY A 91 9.33 12.08 -4.03
CA GLY A 91 8.24 12.98 -3.68
C GLY A 91 6.84 12.40 -3.83
N TYR A 92 6.70 11.12 -4.09
CA TYR A 92 5.41 10.43 -4.06
C TYR A 92 5.11 9.90 -2.66
N ALA A 93 3.85 9.91 -2.27
CA ALA A 93 3.38 9.05 -1.21
C ALA A 93 3.08 7.64 -1.76
N TRP A 94 3.07 6.65 -0.88
CA TRP A 94 2.77 5.27 -1.23
C TRP A 94 1.78 4.68 -0.22
N LEU A 95 0.69 4.09 -0.72
CA LEU A 95 -0.32 3.42 0.09
C LEU A 95 -0.48 1.98 -0.38
N GLU A 96 -0.20 1.02 0.49
CA GLU A 96 -0.53 -0.39 0.30
C GLU A 96 -1.89 -0.67 0.94
N VAL A 97 -2.88 -1.03 0.14
CA VAL A 97 -4.25 -1.29 0.64
C VAL A 97 -4.38 -2.75 1.03
N ASN A 98 -4.74 -3.00 2.28
CA ASN A 98 -5.23 -4.28 2.74
C ASN A 98 -6.77 -4.26 2.69
N TYR A 99 -7.31 -4.38 1.47
CA TYR A 99 -8.74 -4.33 1.23
C TYR A 99 -9.50 -5.47 1.92
N ARG A 100 -10.81 -5.32 2.12
CA ARG A 100 -11.67 -6.38 2.66
C ARG A 100 -11.54 -7.64 1.79
N GLY A 101 -11.11 -8.74 2.41
CA GLY A 101 -10.64 -9.95 1.72
C GLY A 101 -9.21 -10.32 2.07
N SER A 102 -8.41 -9.35 2.56
CA SER A 102 -7.03 -9.58 2.98
C SER A 102 -6.95 -10.48 4.20
N SER A 103 -5.83 -11.20 4.32
CA SER A 103 -5.50 -11.99 5.51
C SER A 103 -4.91 -11.10 6.61
N GLY A 104 -4.87 -11.64 7.85
CA GLY A 104 -4.27 -10.93 9.00
C GLY A 104 -5.28 -10.11 9.83
N TYR A 105 -6.49 -9.86 9.32
CA TYR A 105 -7.54 -9.07 9.98
C TYR A 105 -8.72 -9.91 10.49
N GLY A 106 -8.53 -11.22 10.60
CA GLY A 106 -9.53 -12.14 11.07
C GLY A 106 -10.40 -12.75 9.94
N ARG A 107 -11.20 -13.77 10.33
CA ARG A 107 -11.98 -14.57 9.40
C ARG A 107 -13.08 -13.76 8.71
N ALA A 108 -13.77 -12.89 9.45
CA ALA A 108 -14.86 -12.08 8.90
C ALA A 108 -14.32 -11.15 7.79
N TYR A 109 -13.22 -10.46 8.06
CA TYR A 109 -12.57 -9.57 7.09
C TYR A 109 -12.15 -10.31 5.83
N ARG A 110 -11.47 -11.45 5.98
CA ARG A 110 -11.05 -12.28 4.86
C ARG A 110 -12.23 -12.80 4.04
N ASN A 111 -13.33 -13.20 4.69
CA ASN A 111 -14.49 -13.76 4.01
C ASN A 111 -15.40 -12.69 3.40
N ALA A 112 -15.25 -11.41 3.72
CA ALA A 112 -16.07 -10.33 3.18
C ALA A 112 -16.04 -10.25 1.64
N LEU A 113 -14.92 -10.64 1.03
CA LEU A 113 -14.75 -10.62 -0.43
C LEU A 113 -15.49 -11.75 -1.17
N ARG A 114 -15.94 -12.80 -0.45
CA ARG A 114 -16.60 -13.95 -1.10
C ARG A 114 -17.83 -13.49 -1.86
N GLU A 115 -17.95 -13.94 -3.12
CA GLU A 115 -19.03 -13.64 -4.07
C GLU A 115 -19.19 -12.13 -4.39
N ARG A 116 -18.27 -11.29 -3.88
CA ARG A 116 -18.29 -9.83 -4.05
C ARG A 116 -16.99 -9.26 -4.59
N TRP A 117 -16.16 -10.12 -5.19
CA TRP A 117 -14.92 -9.68 -5.81
C TRP A 117 -15.20 -8.83 -7.07
N GLY A 118 -14.54 -7.68 -7.17
CA GLY A 118 -14.83 -6.64 -8.17
C GLY A 118 -15.91 -5.66 -7.72
N GLU A 119 -16.42 -5.80 -6.49
CA GLU A 119 -17.36 -4.85 -5.85
C GLU A 119 -16.68 -4.18 -4.66
N ILE A 120 -16.50 -4.93 -3.56
CA ILE A 120 -16.01 -4.33 -2.31
C ILE A 120 -14.53 -3.95 -2.37
N ASP A 121 -13.72 -4.63 -3.13
CA ASP A 121 -12.34 -4.24 -3.40
C ASP A 121 -12.27 -2.93 -4.22
N VAL A 122 -13.23 -2.69 -5.11
CA VAL A 122 -13.40 -1.41 -5.81
C VAL A 122 -13.90 -0.33 -4.85
N GLU A 123 -14.89 -0.63 -4.00
CA GLU A 123 -15.33 0.30 -2.94
C GLU A 123 -14.15 0.71 -2.05
N ASP A 124 -13.30 -0.25 -1.67
CA ASP A 124 -12.12 0.00 -0.84
C ASP A 124 -11.07 0.84 -1.58
N ALA A 125 -10.97 0.70 -2.92
CA ALA A 125 -10.10 1.54 -3.74
C ALA A 125 -10.58 3.01 -3.75
N LEU A 126 -11.88 3.24 -3.89
CA LEU A 126 -12.47 4.57 -3.80
C LEU A 126 -12.30 5.16 -2.40
N GLY A 127 -12.55 4.34 -1.37
CA GLY A 127 -12.35 4.71 0.03
C GLY A 127 -10.90 5.10 0.33
N ALA A 128 -9.93 4.39 -0.24
CA ALA A 128 -8.50 4.72 -0.12
C ALA A 128 -8.18 6.10 -0.71
N ALA A 129 -8.70 6.42 -1.90
CA ALA A 129 -8.51 7.72 -2.53
C ALA A 129 -9.12 8.85 -1.67
N GLN A 130 -10.33 8.63 -1.14
CA GLN A 130 -11.00 9.58 -0.25
C GLN A 130 -10.24 9.75 1.07
N ALA A 131 -9.77 8.67 1.67
CA ALA A 131 -9.02 8.71 2.92
C ALA A 131 -7.72 9.49 2.79
N LEU A 132 -6.98 9.31 1.69
CA LEU A 132 -5.77 10.09 1.41
C LEU A 132 -6.06 11.59 1.34
N ALA A 133 -7.17 11.97 0.68
CA ALA A 133 -7.59 13.37 0.58
C ALA A 133 -8.05 13.95 1.92
N GLN A 134 -8.95 13.26 2.61
CA GLN A 134 -9.57 13.73 3.87
C GLN A 134 -8.54 13.82 5.01
N GLN A 135 -7.58 12.91 5.05
CA GLN A 135 -6.52 12.92 6.05
C GLN A 135 -5.34 13.85 5.67
N GLY A 136 -5.40 14.53 4.52
CA GLY A 136 -4.34 15.43 4.06
C GLY A 136 -3.02 14.71 3.74
N LEU A 137 -3.09 13.48 3.25
CA LEU A 137 -1.94 12.61 3.01
C LEU A 137 -1.45 12.63 1.57
N ALA A 138 -2.32 12.97 0.61
CA ALA A 138 -1.98 13.10 -0.81
C ALA A 138 -2.91 14.07 -1.53
N ASP A 139 -2.45 14.57 -2.68
CA ASP A 139 -3.25 15.38 -3.59
C ASP A 139 -4.25 14.47 -4.34
N PRO A 140 -5.57 14.64 -4.13
CA PRO A 140 -6.59 13.79 -4.76
C PRO A 140 -6.62 13.89 -6.28
N THR A 141 -6.04 14.95 -6.86
CA THR A 141 -5.97 15.13 -8.30
C THR A 141 -4.78 14.42 -8.95
N ARG A 142 -3.89 13.81 -8.15
CA ARG A 142 -2.64 13.18 -8.60
C ARG A 142 -2.45 11.78 -8.03
N LEU A 143 -3.51 10.95 -8.05
CA LEU A 143 -3.48 9.58 -7.59
C LEU A 143 -3.27 8.61 -8.75
N VAL A 144 -2.42 7.63 -8.55
CA VAL A 144 -2.17 6.50 -9.45
C VAL A 144 -2.58 5.21 -8.74
N ILE A 145 -3.40 4.39 -9.38
CA ILE A 145 -3.76 3.06 -8.85
C ILE A 145 -2.90 2.00 -9.53
N ARG A 146 -2.42 1.02 -8.77
CA ARG A 146 -1.67 -0.09 -9.33
C ARG A 146 -1.95 -1.41 -8.62
N GLY A 147 -1.69 -2.52 -9.31
CA GLY A 147 -1.87 -3.84 -8.74
C GLY A 147 -1.47 -4.94 -9.70
N GLY A 148 -1.06 -6.08 -9.14
CA GLY A 148 -0.73 -7.28 -9.89
C GLY A 148 -1.75 -8.40 -9.63
N SER A 149 -2.00 -9.28 -10.63
CA SER A 149 -2.89 -10.43 -10.49
C SER A 149 -4.31 -10.00 -10.02
N ALA A 150 -4.77 -10.46 -8.86
CA ALA A 150 -6.05 -10.04 -8.29
C ALA A 150 -6.14 -8.51 -8.10
N GLY A 151 -5.04 -7.86 -7.66
CA GLY A 151 -4.97 -6.40 -7.56
C GLY A 151 -5.09 -5.71 -8.92
N GLY A 152 -4.55 -6.31 -9.99
CA GLY A 152 -4.73 -5.81 -11.36
C GLY A 152 -6.19 -5.85 -11.81
N TYR A 153 -6.94 -6.88 -11.42
CA TYR A 153 -8.38 -6.95 -11.64
C TYR A 153 -9.13 -5.80 -10.94
N THR A 154 -8.79 -5.53 -9.68
CA THR A 154 -9.32 -4.37 -8.93
C THR A 154 -9.00 -3.05 -9.63
N VAL A 155 -7.75 -2.87 -10.10
CA VAL A 155 -7.32 -1.67 -10.86
C VAL A 155 -8.19 -1.46 -12.09
N LEU A 156 -8.33 -2.48 -12.95
CA LEU A 156 -9.11 -2.37 -14.19
C LEU A 156 -10.58 -2.07 -13.91
N ASN A 157 -11.20 -2.77 -12.95
CA ASN A 157 -12.58 -2.51 -12.55
C ASN A 157 -12.78 -1.09 -12.03
N THR A 158 -11.84 -0.61 -11.19
CA THR A 158 -11.91 0.76 -10.65
C THR A 158 -11.84 1.80 -11.77
N LEU A 159 -10.88 1.68 -12.69
CA LEU A 159 -10.72 2.63 -13.80
C LEU A 159 -11.91 2.66 -14.76
N VAL A 160 -12.49 1.49 -15.05
CA VAL A 160 -13.63 1.39 -15.96
C VAL A 160 -14.92 1.92 -15.33
N ARG A 161 -15.17 1.57 -14.06
CA ARG A 161 -16.43 1.92 -13.38
C ARG A 161 -16.42 3.33 -12.78
N HIS A 162 -15.24 3.85 -12.43
CA HIS A 162 -15.07 5.14 -11.75
C HIS A 162 -13.99 5.99 -12.43
N PRO A 163 -14.20 6.37 -13.71
CA PRO A 163 -13.22 7.17 -14.43
C PRO A 163 -12.99 8.52 -13.73
N GLY A 164 -11.73 8.94 -13.70
CA GLY A 164 -11.35 10.26 -13.16
C GLY A 164 -10.94 10.27 -11.69
N VAL A 165 -11.24 9.24 -10.89
CA VAL A 165 -10.76 9.14 -9.51
C VAL A 165 -9.24 8.97 -9.49
N PHE A 166 -8.72 8.09 -10.31
CA PHE A 166 -7.29 7.92 -10.51
C PHE A 166 -6.87 8.46 -11.88
N LYS A 167 -5.68 9.06 -11.95
CA LYS A 167 -5.16 9.66 -13.18
C LYS A 167 -4.47 8.66 -14.09
N ALA A 168 -4.01 7.56 -13.53
CA ALA A 168 -3.40 6.46 -14.26
C ALA A 168 -3.58 5.14 -13.50
N GLY A 169 -3.44 4.01 -14.21
CA GLY A 169 -3.37 2.68 -13.65
C GLY A 169 -2.21 1.87 -14.22
N VAL A 170 -1.61 1.02 -13.39
CA VAL A 170 -0.48 0.14 -13.71
C VAL A 170 -0.74 -1.27 -13.25
#